data_c71f83b9f50879c62daa80a13ec49234
#
_entry.id   c71f83b9f50879c62daa80a13ec49234
#
_cell.length_a   1.000
_cell.length_b   1.000
_cell.length_c   1.000
_cell.angle_alpha   90.00
_cell.angle_beta   90.00
_cell.angle_gamma   90.00
#
_symmetry.space_group_name_H-M   'P 1'
#
loop_
_entity.id
_entity.type
_entity.pdbx_description
1 polymer ?
#
loop_
_entity_poly.entity_id
_entity_poly.type
_entity_poly.pdbx_seq_one_letter_code
_entity_poly.pdbx_strand_id
1 'polypeptide(L)'
;MTNSGLESLARTAYEAHRGAHPGSLPPWEEADEPEQQAWRAAVSAVAGQTGVTLTDAAPVPTQSLQVQTGDQNHTFHADFTAGRQATLKISDEFASNQHARFQIAHGLWYVKDLGSTNGTWLNGRRIHAAQRVKKGDKIKIGHTVVMVISA
;
A
#
# COMPACT_ATOMS: atom_id res chain seq x y z
N MET A 1 3.20 11.07 -27.01
CA MET A 1 1.99 10.28 -26.80
C MET A 1 0.87 11.16 -26.27
N THR A 2 -0.29 11.06 -26.85
CA THR A 2 -1.48 11.72 -26.32
C THR A 2 -1.98 11.00 -25.07
N ASN A 3 -2.64 11.69 -24.15
CA ASN A 3 -3.22 11.09 -22.94
C ASN A 3 -4.10 9.87 -23.22
N SER A 4 -4.78 9.86 -24.37
CA SER A 4 -5.61 8.74 -24.83
C SER A 4 -4.82 7.43 -25.02
N GLY A 5 -3.57 7.51 -25.46
CA GLY A 5 -2.73 6.33 -25.67
C GLY A 5 -2.29 5.70 -24.35
N LEU A 6 -1.92 6.53 -23.37
CA LEU A 6 -1.54 6.06 -22.03
C LEU A 6 -2.74 5.45 -21.29
N GLU A 7 -3.90 6.05 -21.43
CA GLU A 7 -5.12 5.53 -20.81
C GLU A 7 -5.51 4.16 -21.37
N SER A 8 -5.42 4.00 -22.70
CA SER A 8 -5.69 2.72 -23.35
C SER A 8 -4.73 1.62 -22.90
N LEU A 9 -3.43 1.94 -22.78
CA LEU A 9 -2.43 1.00 -22.28
C LEU A 9 -2.64 0.65 -20.80
N ALA A 10 -2.94 1.65 -19.99
CA ALA A 10 -3.22 1.45 -18.57
C ALA A 10 -4.45 0.57 -18.35
N ARG A 11 -5.52 0.82 -19.10
CA ARG A 11 -6.72 0.01 -19.09
C ARG A 11 -6.44 -1.44 -19.51
N THR A 12 -5.69 -1.65 -20.58
CA THR A 12 -5.34 -2.99 -21.06
C THR A 12 -4.53 -3.76 -20.01
N ALA A 13 -3.54 -3.13 -19.40
CA ALA A 13 -2.74 -3.74 -18.34
C ALA A 13 -3.57 -4.07 -17.10
N TYR A 14 -4.44 -3.17 -16.69
CA TYR A 14 -5.36 -3.35 -15.57
C TYR A 14 -6.31 -4.53 -15.78
N GLU A 15 -6.97 -4.60 -16.94
CA GLU A 15 -7.90 -5.67 -17.27
C GLU A 15 -7.19 -7.04 -17.38
N ALA A 16 -5.96 -7.07 -17.90
CA ALA A 16 -5.16 -8.28 -17.91
C ALA A 16 -4.83 -8.77 -16.50
N HIS A 17 -4.46 -7.85 -15.60
CA HIS A 17 -4.21 -8.18 -14.20
C HIS A 17 -5.49 -8.64 -13.48
N ARG A 18 -6.60 -7.97 -13.72
CA ARG A 18 -7.92 -8.36 -13.22
C ARG A 18 -8.31 -9.76 -13.67
N GLY A 19 -8.05 -10.10 -14.95
CA GLY A 19 -8.31 -11.43 -15.50
C GLY A 19 -7.51 -12.54 -14.81
N ALA A 20 -6.30 -12.24 -14.34
CA ALA A 20 -5.47 -13.18 -13.59
C ALA A 20 -5.95 -13.38 -12.13
N HIS A 21 -6.69 -12.41 -11.60
CA HIS A 21 -7.19 -12.43 -10.22
C HIS A 21 -8.70 -12.11 -10.17
N PRO A 22 -9.55 -13.00 -10.68
CA PRO A 22 -10.99 -12.75 -10.76
C PRO A 22 -11.60 -12.52 -9.37
N GLY A 23 -12.39 -11.48 -9.24
CA GLY A 23 -13.09 -11.11 -8.01
C GLY A 23 -12.35 -10.16 -7.07
N SER A 24 -11.13 -9.77 -7.40
CA SER A 24 -10.32 -8.87 -6.55
C SER A 24 -10.41 -7.40 -6.94
N LEU A 25 -10.74 -7.11 -8.18
CA LEU A 25 -10.72 -5.76 -8.73
C LEU A 25 -12.03 -5.44 -9.46
N PRO A 26 -12.56 -4.22 -9.33
CA PRO A 26 -13.69 -3.76 -10.14
C PRO A 26 -13.27 -3.59 -11.60
N PRO A 27 -14.22 -3.40 -12.55
CA PRO A 27 -13.89 -2.98 -13.92
C PRO A 27 -13.15 -1.64 -13.91
N TRP A 28 -12.36 -1.39 -14.97
CA TRP A 28 -11.60 -0.12 -15.09
C TRP A 28 -12.47 1.13 -14.93
N GLU A 29 -13.70 1.10 -15.46
CA GLU A 29 -14.64 2.21 -15.37
C GLU A 29 -15.16 2.48 -13.94
N GLU A 30 -15.09 1.47 -13.08
CA GLU A 30 -15.51 1.56 -11.67
C GLU A 30 -14.33 1.70 -10.70
N ALA A 31 -13.11 1.61 -11.23
CA ALA A 31 -11.90 1.80 -10.42
C ALA A 31 -11.78 3.26 -9.97
N ASP A 32 -11.37 3.44 -8.73
CA ASP A 32 -11.18 4.78 -8.16
C ASP A 32 -10.10 5.58 -8.91
N GLU A 33 -10.25 6.89 -8.97
CA GLU A 33 -9.29 7.78 -9.65
C GLU A 33 -7.84 7.58 -9.21
N PRO A 34 -7.54 7.43 -7.91
CA PRO A 34 -6.17 7.16 -7.46
C PRO A 34 -5.60 5.86 -8.02
N GLU A 35 -6.43 4.84 -8.16
CA GLU A 35 -6.03 3.55 -8.74
C GLU A 35 -5.75 3.66 -10.23
N GLN A 36 -6.64 4.32 -10.97
CA GLN A 36 -6.43 4.61 -12.38
C GLN A 36 -5.17 5.43 -12.63
N GLN A 37 -4.90 6.44 -11.80
CA GLN A 37 -3.70 7.25 -11.89
C GLN A 37 -2.43 6.44 -11.60
N ALA A 38 -2.47 5.53 -10.62
CA ALA A 38 -1.34 4.66 -10.31
C ALA A 38 -0.99 3.75 -11.49
N TRP A 39 -1.99 3.19 -12.17
CA TRP A 39 -1.79 2.38 -13.37
C TRP A 39 -1.29 3.18 -14.57
N ARG A 40 -1.80 4.39 -14.77
CA ARG A 40 -1.30 5.30 -15.80
C ARG A 40 0.16 5.68 -15.55
N ALA A 41 0.53 5.96 -14.31
CA ALA A 41 1.91 6.27 -13.93
C ALA A 41 2.84 5.07 -14.15
N ALA A 42 2.42 3.87 -13.77
CA ALA A 42 3.19 2.64 -13.97
C ALA A 42 3.44 2.36 -15.45
N VAL A 43 2.42 2.47 -16.29
CA VAL A 43 2.54 2.30 -17.75
C VAL A 43 3.42 3.38 -18.37
N SER A 44 3.31 4.62 -17.93
CA SER A 44 4.15 5.72 -18.39
C SER A 44 5.63 5.49 -18.07
N ALA A 45 5.93 4.99 -16.87
CA ALA A 45 7.30 4.67 -16.47
C ALA A 45 7.90 3.55 -17.33
N VAL A 46 7.10 2.53 -17.68
CA VAL A 46 7.53 1.41 -18.55
C VAL A 46 7.68 1.86 -20.00
N ALA A 47 6.79 2.69 -20.51
CA ALA A 47 6.82 3.18 -21.88
C ALA A 47 8.03 4.10 -22.17
N GLY A 48 8.60 4.72 -21.13
CA GLY A 48 9.83 5.53 -21.23
C GLY A 48 11.11 4.71 -21.29
N GLN A 49 11.06 3.40 -21.08
CA GLN A 49 12.21 2.49 -21.13
C GLN A 49 12.25 1.76 -22.46
N THR A 50 13.25 2.04 -23.29
CA THR A 50 13.46 1.33 -24.54
C THR A 50 13.91 -0.12 -24.26
N GLY A 51 13.19 -1.09 -24.82
CA GLY A 51 13.56 -2.52 -24.78
C GLY A 51 12.83 -3.35 -23.72
N VAL A 52 11.85 -2.79 -23.01
CA VAL A 52 11.01 -3.58 -22.11
C VAL A 52 9.85 -4.19 -22.90
N THR A 53 9.91 -5.48 -23.15
CA THR A 53 8.75 -6.26 -23.56
C THR A 53 7.83 -6.39 -22.36
N LEU A 54 6.55 -6.03 -22.54
CA LEU A 54 5.49 -6.37 -21.59
C LEU A 54 5.36 -7.90 -21.57
N THR A 55 6.19 -8.55 -20.78
CA THR A 55 6.02 -9.96 -20.42
C THR A 55 4.92 -10.06 -19.37
N ASP A 56 4.29 -11.21 -19.29
CA ASP A 56 3.14 -11.67 -18.50
C ASP A 56 2.86 -11.04 -17.13
N ALA A 57 3.73 -10.21 -16.61
CA ALA A 57 3.49 -9.39 -15.44
C ALA A 57 3.00 -8.02 -15.88
N ALA A 58 1.70 -7.75 -15.74
CA ALA A 58 1.19 -6.39 -15.79
C ALA A 58 2.04 -5.51 -14.87
N PRO A 59 2.45 -4.28 -15.28
CA PRO A 59 3.16 -3.39 -14.38
C PRO A 59 2.23 -3.02 -13.23
N VAL A 60 2.32 -3.78 -12.14
CA VAL A 60 1.68 -3.42 -10.88
C VAL A 60 2.50 -2.27 -10.31
N PRO A 61 1.88 -1.13 -9.99
CA PRO A 61 2.59 -0.08 -9.28
C PRO A 61 3.09 -0.67 -7.95
N THR A 62 4.37 -0.99 -7.92
CA THR A 62 5.04 -1.46 -6.71
C THR A 62 5.32 -0.23 -5.86
N GLN A 63 4.43 0.07 -4.96
CA GLN A 63 4.67 1.11 -3.98
C GLN A 63 5.26 0.47 -2.73
N SER A 64 6.46 0.90 -2.39
CA SER A 64 7.05 0.56 -1.10
C SER A 64 6.50 1.48 -0.02
N LEU A 65 6.23 0.92 1.15
CA LEU A 65 5.91 1.70 2.34
C LEU A 65 7.19 1.94 3.13
N GLN A 66 7.53 3.19 3.32
CA GLN A 66 8.61 3.58 4.23
C GLN A 66 8.03 4.17 5.49
N VAL A 67 8.41 3.61 6.62
CA VAL A 67 7.98 4.05 7.94
C VAL A 67 9.17 4.32 8.83
N GLN A 68 9.02 5.25 9.73
CA GLN A 68 10.01 5.58 10.75
C GLN A 68 9.47 5.22 12.13
N THR A 69 10.27 4.48 12.89
CA THR A 69 10.03 4.18 14.30
C THR A 69 11.20 4.71 15.13
N GLY A 70 10.97 5.79 15.89
CA GLY A 70 12.08 6.46 16.59
C GLY A 70 13.14 6.95 15.59
N ASP A 71 14.36 6.44 15.71
CA ASP A 71 15.48 6.81 14.84
C ASP A 71 15.72 5.81 13.68
N GLN A 72 14.86 4.81 13.54
CA GLN A 72 15.03 3.76 12.55
C GLN A 72 14.00 3.88 11.41
N ASN A 73 14.50 3.76 10.20
CA ASN A 73 13.68 3.73 8.99
C ASN A 73 13.54 2.29 8.49
N HIS A 74 12.34 1.91 8.14
CA HIS A 74 12.02 0.59 7.59
C HIS A 74 11.33 0.74 6.24
N THR A 75 11.66 -0.12 5.30
CA THR A 75 11.04 -0.16 3.98
C THR A 75 10.42 -1.53 3.74
N PHE A 76 9.17 -1.54 3.35
CA PHE A 76 8.41 -2.77 3.07
C PHE A 76 7.85 -2.75 1.65
N HIS A 77 7.91 -3.88 0.98
CA HIS A 77 7.42 -4.07 -0.38
C HIS A 77 6.25 -5.04 -0.46
N ALA A 78 5.86 -5.62 0.65
CA ALA A 78 4.76 -6.58 0.78
C ALA A 78 4.06 -6.38 2.13
N ASP A 79 2.92 -7.00 2.30
CA ASP A 79 2.18 -7.01 3.55
C ASP A 79 3.07 -7.40 4.73
N PHE A 80 2.92 -6.70 5.83
CA PHE A 80 3.65 -6.99 7.07
C PHE A 80 2.79 -6.69 8.29
N THR A 81 3.22 -7.22 9.44
CA THR A 81 2.60 -6.94 10.73
C THR A 81 3.52 -6.10 11.59
N ALA A 82 2.95 -5.28 12.44
CA ALA A 82 3.64 -4.49 13.43
C ALA A 82 3.21 -4.90 14.85
N GLY A 83 4.15 -5.04 15.75
CA GLY A 83 3.89 -5.47 17.12
C GLY A 83 5.17 -5.91 17.83
N ARG A 84 5.02 -6.44 19.04
CA ARG A 84 6.17 -6.89 19.85
C ARG A 84 6.89 -8.11 19.26
N GLN A 85 6.14 -8.99 18.58
CA GLN A 85 6.65 -10.20 17.92
C GLN A 85 6.17 -10.25 16.45
N ALA A 86 6.32 -9.14 15.76
CA ALA A 86 5.88 -8.99 14.37
C ALA A 86 7.07 -8.65 13.46
N THR A 87 6.82 -8.55 12.16
CA THR A 87 7.82 -8.18 11.16
C THR A 87 8.44 -6.82 11.46
N LEU A 88 7.60 -5.82 11.74
CA LEU A 88 8.05 -4.54 12.31
C LEU A 88 7.99 -4.67 13.83
N LYS A 89 9.14 -4.93 14.44
CA LYS A 89 9.22 -5.11 15.88
C LYS A 89 9.08 -3.77 16.60
N ILE A 90 8.08 -3.68 17.46
CA ILE A 90 7.81 -2.54 18.33
C ILE A 90 8.16 -2.92 19.77
N SER A 91 9.22 -2.34 20.29
CA SER A 91 9.68 -2.58 21.67
C SER A 91 8.88 -1.73 22.65
N ASP A 92 7.59 -2.02 22.77
CA ASP A 92 6.65 -1.30 23.62
C ASP A 92 5.79 -2.33 24.37
N GLU A 93 5.79 -2.25 25.69
CA GLU A 93 5.01 -3.17 26.53
C GLU A 93 3.49 -3.03 26.34
N PHE A 94 3.02 -1.88 25.83
CA PHE A 94 1.63 -1.63 25.51
C PHE A 94 1.23 -2.07 24.12
N ALA A 95 2.20 -2.52 23.30
CA ALA A 95 1.92 -3.12 22.01
C ALA A 95 1.63 -4.61 22.15
N SER A 96 0.63 -5.10 21.45
CA SER A 96 0.36 -6.54 21.34
C SER A 96 1.41 -7.23 20.48
N ASN A 97 1.53 -8.55 20.59
CA ASN A 97 2.50 -9.33 19.81
C ASN A 97 2.31 -9.14 18.30
N GLN A 98 1.06 -9.21 17.85
CA GLN A 98 0.64 -8.79 16.52
C GLN A 98 -0.43 -7.71 16.71
N HIS A 99 -0.03 -6.47 16.62
CA HIS A 99 -0.88 -5.33 16.98
C HIS A 99 -1.67 -4.80 15.80
N ALA A 100 -0.99 -4.57 14.69
CA ALA A 100 -1.60 -4.05 13.47
C ALA A 100 -0.99 -4.73 12.24
N ARG A 101 -1.76 -4.78 11.16
CA ARG A 101 -1.31 -5.28 9.88
C ARG A 101 -1.32 -4.14 8.87
N PHE A 102 -0.22 -4.02 8.16
CA PHE A 102 -0.10 -3.17 6.99
C PHE A 102 -0.24 -4.04 5.76
N GLN A 103 -1.12 -3.66 4.87
CA GLN A 103 -1.39 -4.42 3.65
C GLN A 103 -1.46 -3.50 2.45
N ILE A 104 -0.99 -4.00 1.33
CA ILE A 104 -1.11 -3.32 0.04
C ILE A 104 -2.32 -3.90 -0.70
N ALA A 105 -3.18 -3.02 -1.17
CA ALA A 105 -4.32 -3.39 -2.00
C ALA A 105 -4.48 -2.33 -3.08
N HIS A 106 -4.58 -2.77 -4.34
CA HIS A 106 -4.74 -1.88 -5.49
C HIS A 106 -3.66 -0.77 -5.58
N GLY A 107 -2.41 -1.10 -5.20
CA GLY A 107 -1.31 -0.14 -5.19
C GLY A 107 -1.35 0.89 -4.06
N LEU A 108 -2.26 0.73 -3.11
CA LEU A 108 -2.42 1.61 -1.96
C LEU A 108 -2.16 0.86 -0.66
N TRP A 109 -1.57 1.54 0.29
CA TRP A 109 -1.30 0.97 1.60
C TRP A 109 -2.44 1.23 2.58
N TYR A 110 -2.75 0.20 3.37
CA TYR A 110 -3.77 0.23 4.42
C TYR A 110 -3.21 -0.30 5.72
N VAL A 111 -3.70 0.20 6.83
CA VAL A 111 -3.42 -0.32 8.17
C VAL A 111 -4.71 -0.82 8.80
N LYS A 112 -4.63 -1.98 9.43
CA LYS A 112 -5.76 -2.62 10.15
C LYS A 112 -5.30 -3.06 11.53
N ASP A 113 -6.13 -2.80 12.54
CA ASP A 113 -5.93 -3.33 13.88
C ASP A 113 -6.24 -4.83 13.92
N LEU A 114 -5.39 -5.61 14.58
CA LEU A 114 -5.56 -7.07 14.70
C LEU A 114 -6.19 -7.48 16.05
N GLY A 115 -7.08 -6.66 16.60
CA GLY A 115 -7.69 -6.91 17.88
C GLY A 115 -6.75 -6.62 19.05
N SER A 116 -5.92 -5.60 18.92
CA SER A 116 -4.98 -5.20 19.95
C SER A 116 -5.67 -4.74 21.22
N THR A 117 -5.01 -4.93 22.36
CA THR A 117 -5.56 -4.55 23.69
C THR A 117 -5.77 -3.03 23.81
N ASN A 118 -4.82 -2.24 23.31
CA ASN A 118 -4.83 -0.77 23.44
C ASN A 118 -5.35 -0.04 22.18
N GLY A 119 -5.62 -0.79 21.10
CA GLY A 119 -6.07 -0.23 19.83
C GLY A 119 -4.94 0.37 18.99
N THR A 120 -5.23 0.56 17.71
CA THR A 120 -4.35 1.25 16.76
C THR A 120 -4.98 2.61 16.45
N TRP A 121 -4.16 3.65 16.42
CA TRP A 121 -4.60 5.02 16.21
C TRP A 121 -3.92 5.60 14.97
N LEU A 122 -4.72 6.18 14.09
CA LEU A 122 -4.25 6.88 12.89
C LEU A 122 -4.54 8.37 13.02
N ASN A 123 -3.48 9.18 13.06
CA ASN A 123 -3.59 10.64 13.24
C ASN A 123 -4.47 11.05 14.43
N GLY A 124 -4.37 10.32 15.54
CA GLY A 124 -5.14 10.59 16.76
C GLY A 124 -6.56 10.01 16.78
N ARG A 125 -6.94 9.24 15.75
CA ARG A 125 -8.22 8.54 15.69
C ARG A 125 -8.04 7.04 15.80
N ARG A 126 -8.74 6.41 16.71
CA ARG A 126 -8.76 4.94 16.81
C ARG A 126 -9.42 4.35 15.57
N ILE A 127 -8.74 3.38 14.95
CA ILE A 127 -9.27 2.68 13.79
C ILE A 127 -10.00 1.41 14.21
N HIS A 128 -11.12 1.14 13.57
CA HIS A 128 -11.93 -0.08 13.78
C HIS A 128 -12.01 -0.95 12.53
N ALA A 129 -11.55 -0.41 11.41
CA ALA A 129 -11.48 -1.07 10.12
C ALA A 129 -10.19 -0.69 9.42
N ALA A 130 -9.87 -1.35 8.30
CA ALA A 130 -8.72 -0.97 7.49
C ALA A 130 -8.84 0.49 7.03
N GLN A 131 -7.78 1.26 7.22
CA GLN A 131 -7.69 2.67 6.85
C GLN A 131 -6.52 2.90 5.91
N ARG A 132 -6.72 3.70 4.88
CA ARG A 132 -5.68 4.08 3.95
C ARG A 132 -4.58 4.86 4.66
N VAL A 133 -3.34 4.54 4.33
CA VAL A 133 -2.14 5.19 4.86
C VAL A 133 -1.52 6.04 3.77
N LYS A 134 -1.11 7.26 4.12
CA LYS A 134 -0.48 8.23 3.23
C LYS A 134 0.83 8.71 3.83
N LYS A 135 1.67 9.30 2.99
CA LYS A 135 2.86 10.02 3.45
C LYS A 135 2.48 11.08 4.50
N GLY A 136 3.21 11.08 5.60
CA GLY A 136 3.00 12.01 6.72
C GLY A 136 2.01 11.52 7.77
N ASP A 137 1.34 10.38 7.55
CA ASP A 137 0.44 9.81 8.55
C ASP A 137 1.23 9.28 9.75
N LYS A 138 0.63 9.42 10.92
CA LYS A 138 1.17 8.92 12.19
C LYS A 138 0.28 7.80 12.72
N ILE A 139 0.86 6.63 12.88
CA ILE A 139 0.17 5.46 13.42
C ILE A 139 0.71 5.19 14.82
N LYS A 140 -0.15 5.28 15.82
CA LYS A 140 0.20 4.98 17.20
C LYS A 140 -0.12 3.52 17.52
N ILE A 141 0.90 2.79 17.94
CA ILE A 141 0.83 1.39 18.34
C ILE A 141 1.38 1.31 19.76
N GLY A 142 0.51 1.07 20.74
CA GLY A 142 0.86 1.22 22.14
C GLY A 142 1.19 2.68 22.45
N HIS A 143 2.38 2.97 22.94
CA HIS A 143 2.93 4.32 23.09
C HIS A 143 3.87 4.74 21.97
N THR A 144 4.19 3.83 21.06
CA THR A 144 5.11 4.08 19.94
C THR A 144 4.36 4.68 18.75
N VAL A 145 4.93 5.74 18.19
CA VAL A 145 4.42 6.37 16.97
C VAL A 145 5.24 5.91 15.77
N VAL A 146 4.56 5.35 14.79
CA VAL A 146 5.13 4.98 13.49
C VAL A 146 4.73 6.08 12.51
N MET A 147 5.71 6.77 11.95
CA MET A 147 5.48 7.81 10.95
C MET A 147 5.67 7.26 9.55
N VAL A 148 4.72 7.54 8.66
CA VAL A 148 4.82 7.18 7.24
C VAL A 148 5.66 8.21 6.50
N ILE A 149 6.81 7.80 5.99
CA ILE A 149 7.72 8.67 5.21
C ILE A 149 7.31 8.64 3.74
N SER A 150 6.95 7.47 3.24
CA SER A 150 6.52 7.29 1.86
C SER A 150 5.52 6.12 1.78
N ALA A 151 4.51 6.31 0.99
CA ALA A 151 3.50 5.28 0.75
C ALA A 151 2.99 5.35 -0.69
#